data_6a95590eccc93df5b063baccc97a7f4e
#
_entry.id   6a95590eccc93df5b063baccc97a7f4e
#
_cell.length_a   1.000
_cell.length_b   1.000
_cell.length_c   1.000
_cell.angle_alpha   90.00
_cell.angle_beta   90.00
_cell.angle_gamma   90.00
#
_symmetry.space_group_name_H-M   'P 1'
#
loop_
_entity.id
_entity.type
_entity.pdbx_description
1 polymer ?
#
loop_
_entity_poly.entity_id
_entity_poly.type
_entity_poly.pdbx_seq_one_letter_code
_entity_poly.pdbx_strand_id
1 'polypeptide(L)'
;MTKKVAIVGAGIVGATAAYQLSKKGIDVTVFDAGVGQATKAAAGIICPWLSQRRNKDWYQLVSHGAAYYPQLMDQLREDGVSELPYEQVGAYIFKHTEKQLAKVEEMAVERRVDAPMIGEVRALTPEDVACVIPGWSNPDGALYCSGGGRVDGELLVTLLLEQAEKNGARVAREKVTLEAVGEEVRVRLGGEVQAFDAVVLSSGAWVKELIEPLGYYVDVRPQKGQLIELTVETTEDTSKWPVCMLHGEIDILPFPDGKILVGATHENTQGFDLVPDEELLNGMYEEACASLPSLKNAKRSGVRVGTRAYTSDFLPFFGEVPSTKNAFVASGLGSSGLTSGVWIGECLARMAAGEEVGFSVEKYTPQNYVRKV
;
A
#
# COMPACT_ATOMS: atom_id res chain seq x y z
N MET A 1 -25.94 -8.81 -21.59
CA MET A 1 -25.64 -9.50 -20.30
C MET A 1 -24.66 -8.62 -19.55
N THR A 2 -24.81 -8.50 -18.24
CA THR A 2 -23.86 -7.74 -17.40
C THR A 2 -22.55 -8.52 -17.35
N LYS A 3 -21.41 -7.80 -17.57
CA LYS A 3 -20.08 -8.38 -17.50
C LYS A 3 -19.81 -8.91 -16.10
N LYS A 4 -19.23 -10.12 -15.99
CA LYS A 4 -18.90 -10.77 -14.72
C LYS A 4 -17.40 -10.76 -14.51
N VAL A 5 -16.93 -10.21 -13.37
CA VAL A 5 -15.52 -10.12 -13.04
C VAL A 5 -15.25 -10.82 -11.72
N ALA A 6 -14.26 -11.73 -11.72
CA ALA A 6 -13.69 -12.29 -10.50
C ALA A 6 -12.46 -11.50 -10.08
N ILE A 7 -12.32 -11.23 -8.77
CA ILE A 7 -11.12 -10.65 -8.17
C ILE A 7 -10.59 -11.63 -7.14
N VAL A 8 -9.34 -12.04 -7.28
CA VAL A 8 -8.68 -12.96 -6.34
C VAL A 8 -7.64 -12.18 -5.53
N GLY A 9 -7.96 -11.96 -4.26
CA GLY A 9 -7.21 -11.13 -3.31
C GLY A 9 -7.89 -9.79 -3.04
N ALA A 10 -8.20 -9.52 -1.78
CA ALA A 10 -8.86 -8.30 -1.29
C ALA A 10 -7.90 -7.36 -0.54
N GLY A 11 -6.63 -7.34 -0.94
CA GLY A 11 -5.70 -6.27 -0.53
C GLY A 11 -6.05 -4.96 -1.24
N ILE A 12 -5.20 -3.93 -1.08
CA ILE A 12 -5.48 -2.59 -1.61
C ILE A 12 -5.78 -2.57 -3.12
N VAL A 13 -5.09 -3.38 -3.91
CA VAL A 13 -5.32 -3.46 -5.37
C VAL A 13 -6.69 -4.05 -5.67
N GLY A 14 -7.01 -5.21 -5.08
CA GLY A 14 -8.28 -5.90 -5.35
C GLY A 14 -9.49 -5.17 -4.77
N ALA A 15 -9.37 -4.58 -3.59
CA ALA A 15 -10.45 -3.79 -2.99
C ALA A 15 -10.76 -2.54 -3.82
N THR A 16 -9.72 -1.83 -4.30
CA THR A 16 -9.91 -0.68 -5.19
C THR A 16 -10.53 -1.11 -6.52
N ALA A 17 -10.06 -2.22 -7.11
CA ALA A 17 -10.63 -2.73 -8.35
C ALA A 17 -12.11 -3.16 -8.18
N ALA A 18 -12.46 -3.79 -7.06
CA ALA A 18 -13.82 -4.19 -6.74
C ALA A 18 -14.76 -2.97 -6.62
N TYR A 19 -14.30 -1.96 -5.88
CA TYR A 19 -15.04 -0.71 -5.71
C TYR A 19 -15.29 -0.02 -7.05
N GLN A 20 -14.27 0.16 -7.87
CA GLN A 20 -14.38 0.86 -9.15
C GLN A 20 -15.23 0.10 -10.17
N LEU A 21 -15.12 -1.22 -10.23
CA LEU A 21 -15.92 -2.05 -11.13
C LEU A 21 -17.40 -2.07 -10.70
N SER A 22 -17.68 -2.20 -9.40
CA SER A 22 -19.04 -2.22 -8.89
C SER A 22 -19.76 -0.89 -9.10
N LYS A 23 -19.08 0.26 -8.99
CA LYS A 23 -19.63 1.59 -9.35
C LYS A 23 -20.05 1.68 -10.80
N LYS A 24 -19.48 0.87 -11.71
CA LYS A 24 -19.84 0.79 -13.12
C LYS A 24 -20.99 -0.19 -13.39
N GLY A 25 -21.59 -0.80 -12.36
CA GLY A 25 -22.65 -1.79 -12.47
C GLY A 25 -22.19 -3.14 -13.02
N ILE A 26 -20.90 -3.45 -12.93
CA ILE A 26 -20.32 -4.75 -13.30
C ILE A 26 -20.59 -5.76 -12.17
N ASP A 27 -20.95 -7.01 -12.51
CA ASP A 27 -21.15 -8.09 -11.54
C ASP A 27 -19.80 -8.58 -11.02
N VAL A 28 -19.41 -8.15 -9.82
CA VAL A 28 -18.10 -8.43 -9.21
C VAL A 28 -18.23 -9.50 -8.13
N THR A 29 -17.33 -10.49 -8.17
CA THR A 29 -17.13 -11.42 -7.06
C THR A 29 -15.67 -11.37 -6.62
N VAL A 30 -15.45 -11.03 -5.33
CA VAL A 30 -14.13 -10.98 -4.69
C VAL A 30 -13.92 -12.26 -3.88
N PHE A 31 -12.78 -12.92 -4.06
CA PHE A 31 -12.36 -14.09 -3.28
C PHE A 31 -11.09 -13.75 -2.50
N ASP A 32 -11.11 -13.93 -1.18
CA ASP A 32 -9.94 -13.67 -0.33
C ASP A 32 -9.92 -14.64 0.87
N ALA A 33 -8.78 -15.26 1.09
CA ALA A 33 -8.58 -16.17 2.23
C ALA A 33 -8.33 -15.43 3.56
N GLY A 34 -8.11 -14.12 3.54
CA GLY A 34 -7.94 -13.28 4.73
C GLY A 34 -6.61 -13.44 5.47
N VAL A 35 -5.59 -14.07 4.86
CA VAL A 35 -4.33 -14.39 5.54
C VAL A 35 -3.19 -13.47 5.06
N GLY A 36 -2.40 -12.95 6.00
CA GLY A 36 -1.10 -12.31 5.74
C GLY A 36 -1.14 -11.03 4.90
N GLN A 37 -2.29 -10.37 4.81
CA GLN A 37 -2.49 -9.19 3.97
C GLN A 37 -1.55 -8.05 4.34
N ALA A 38 -0.60 -7.73 3.45
CA ALA A 38 0.36 -6.63 3.66
C ALA A 38 -0.34 -5.28 3.86
N THR A 39 -1.47 -5.04 3.21
CA THR A 39 -2.23 -3.78 3.30
C THR A 39 -2.68 -3.47 4.72
N LYS A 40 -3.26 -4.46 5.41
CA LYS A 40 -3.75 -4.30 6.80
C LYS A 40 -2.62 -4.16 7.80
N ALA A 41 -1.45 -4.74 7.49
CA ALA A 41 -0.28 -4.67 8.35
C ALA A 41 0.64 -3.48 8.04
N ALA A 42 0.34 -2.69 7.01
CA ALA A 42 1.21 -1.60 6.59
C ALA A 42 1.16 -0.41 7.55
N ALA A 43 2.28 0.33 7.60
CA ALA A 43 2.38 1.57 8.37
C ALA A 43 1.46 2.68 7.84
N GLY A 44 1.33 2.80 6.51
CA GLY A 44 0.38 3.74 5.93
C GLY A 44 0.97 5.07 5.47
N ILE A 45 2.27 5.15 5.22
CA ILE A 45 2.92 6.38 4.76
C ILE A 45 2.58 6.67 3.31
N ILE A 46 2.11 7.88 3.02
CA ILE A 46 1.87 8.40 1.68
C ILE A 46 2.73 9.64 1.48
N CYS A 47 4.00 9.44 1.20
CA CYS A 47 4.97 10.50 0.89
C CYS A 47 6.07 9.99 -0.05
N PRO A 48 5.76 9.61 -1.30
CA PRO A 48 6.75 9.05 -2.22
C PRO A 48 7.75 10.09 -2.73
N TRP A 49 7.40 11.35 -2.67
CA TRP A 49 8.12 12.44 -3.32
C TRP A 49 9.51 12.68 -2.75
N LEU A 50 9.73 12.36 -1.47
CA LEU A 50 11.01 12.53 -0.79
C LEU A 50 11.89 11.28 -0.86
N SER A 51 11.45 10.23 -1.55
CA SER A 51 12.23 9.00 -1.73
C SER A 51 13.46 9.23 -2.58
N GLN A 52 14.61 8.72 -2.12
CA GLN A 52 15.88 8.76 -2.84
C GLN A 52 16.12 7.56 -3.76
N ARG A 53 15.08 6.73 -4.01
CA ARG A 53 15.14 5.64 -4.99
C ARG A 53 15.44 6.18 -6.38
N ARG A 54 16.36 5.52 -7.09
CA ARG A 54 16.82 5.95 -8.42
C ARG A 54 15.94 5.49 -9.57
N ASN A 55 15.08 4.49 -9.35
CA ASN A 55 14.20 3.96 -10.38
C ASN A 55 13.10 4.98 -10.71
N LYS A 56 13.17 5.58 -11.89
CA LYS A 56 12.21 6.61 -12.34
C LYS A 56 10.82 6.04 -12.60
N ASP A 57 10.74 4.81 -13.10
CA ASP A 57 9.46 4.17 -13.38
C ASP A 57 8.74 3.84 -12.07
N TRP A 58 9.46 3.34 -11.06
CA TRP A 58 8.92 3.21 -9.73
C TRP A 58 8.40 4.55 -9.18
N TYR A 59 9.20 5.63 -9.31
CA TYR A 59 8.79 6.96 -8.83
C TYR A 59 7.54 7.47 -9.54
N GLN A 60 7.47 7.31 -10.85
CA GLN A 60 6.29 7.69 -11.64
C GLN A 60 5.03 6.98 -11.13
N LEU A 61 5.11 5.68 -10.89
CA LEU A 61 3.97 4.89 -10.42
C LEU A 61 3.50 5.32 -9.02
N VAL A 62 4.42 5.46 -8.07
CA VAL A 62 4.06 5.85 -6.69
C VAL A 62 3.59 7.30 -6.59
N SER A 63 4.10 8.19 -7.44
CA SER A 63 3.65 9.58 -7.53
C SER A 63 2.20 9.65 -8.03
N HIS A 64 1.84 8.89 -9.07
CA HIS A 64 0.46 8.78 -9.54
C HIS A 64 -0.47 8.18 -8.47
N GLY A 65 -0.01 7.14 -7.78
CA GLY A 65 -0.78 6.54 -6.69
C GLY A 65 -1.06 7.53 -5.57
N ALA A 66 -0.05 8.29 -5.12
CA ALA A 66 -0.24 9.32 -4.11
C ALA A 66 -1.17 10.45 -4.59
N ALA A 67 -1.05 10.86 -5.85
CA ALA A 67 -1.92 11.87 -6.46
C ALA A 67 -3.39 11.41 -6.62
N TYR A 68 -3.63 10.11 -6.64
CA TYR A 68 -4.98 9.54 -6.76
C TYR A 68 -5.75 9.54 -5.44
N TYR A 69 -5.08 9.59 -4.28
CA TYR A 69 -5.74 9.53 -2.97
C TYR A 69 -6.84 10.58 -2.76
N PRO A 70 -6.62 11.89 -3.03
CA PRO A 70 -7.68 12.89 -2.88
C PRO A 70 -8.93 12.55 -3.68
N GLN A 71 -8.78 12.14 -4.94
CA GLN A 71 -9.89 11.74 -5.79
C GLN A 71 -10.64 10.52 -5.23
N LEU A 72 -9.91 9.50 -4.74
CA LEU A 72 -10.51 8.33 -4.11
C LEU A 72 -11.28 8.71 -2.83
N MET A 73 -10.74 9.63 -2.02
CA MET A 73 -11.43 10.12 -0.83
C MET A 73 -12.71 10.91 -1.18
N ASP A 74 -12.67 11.71 -2.24
CA ASP A 74 -13.87 12.43 -2.71
C ASP A 74 -14.95 11.45 -3.17
N GLN A 75 -14.58 10.39 -3.89
CA GLN A 75 -15.51 9.34 -4.29
C GLN A 75 -16.15 8.63 -3.08
N LEU A 76 -15.37 8.31 -2.05
CA LEU A 76 -15.89 7.71 -0.82
C LEU A 76 -16.83 8.67 -0.07
N ARG A 77 -16.52 9.98 -0.05
CA ARG A 77 -17.39 11.01 0.53
C ARG A 77 -18.73 11.09 -0.20
N GLU A 78 -18.70 11.09 -1.53
CA GLU A 78 -19.90 11.07 -2.38
C GLU A 78 -20.76 9.82 -2.12
N ASP A 79 -20.14 8.70 -1.79
CA ASP A 79 -20.82 7.44 -1.42
C ASP A 79 -21.28 7.42 0.06
N GLY A 80 -21.13 8.53 0.79
CA GLY A 80 -21.64 8.72 2.16
C GLY A 80 -20.70 8.25 3.27
N VAL A 81 -19.42 8.04 2.99
CA VAL A 81 -18.42 7.73 4.01
C VAL A 81 -18.03 9.01 4.74
N SER A 82 -18.25 9.06 6.05
CA SER A 82 -17.96 10.22 6.89
C SER A 82 -16.55 10.20 7.48
N GLU A 83 -16.05 9.04 7.86
CA GLU A 83 -14.72 8.85 8.41
C GLU A 83 -13.78 8.32 7.32
N LEU A 84 -12.90 9.18 6.83
CA LEU A 84 -12.00 8.83 5.74
C LEU A 84 -10.69 8.25 6.27
N PRO A 85 -10.16 7.20 5.62
CA PRO A 85 -8.97 6.51 6.07
C PRO A 85 -7.66 7.23 5.74
N TYR A 86 -7.68 8.26 4.89
CA TYR A 86 -6.51 9.03 4.46
C TYR A 86 -6.59 10.46 4.94
N GLU A 87 -5.47 10.95 5.49
CA GLU A 87 -5.31 12.33 5.92
C GLU A 87 -3.96 12.89 5.44
N GLN A 88 -4.00 14.08 4.84
CA GLN A 88 -2.80 14.82 4.45
C GLN A 88 -2.35 15.67 5.64
N VAL A 89 -1.50 15.10 6.50
CA VAL A 89 -0.98 15.73 7.74
C VAL A 89 0.42 16.29 7.59
N GLY A 90 1.02 16.15 6.42
CA GLY A 90 2.42 16.42 6.18
C GLY A 90 3.32 15.25 6.58
N ALA A 91 4.59 15.34 6.18
CA ALA A 91 5.62 14.39 6.57
C ALA A 91 6.92 15.11 6.92
N TYR A 92 7.64 14.59 7.91
CA TYR A 92 9.00 14.96 8.26
C TYR A 92 9.96 13.87 7.81
N ILE A 93 11.01 14.22 7.04
CA ILE A 93 12.11 13.31 6.74
C ILE A 93 13.35 13.78 7.48
N PHE A 94 13.84 12.96 8.37
CA PHE A 94 15.02 13.24 9.20
C PHE A 94 16.30 12.84 8.49
N LYS A 95 17.34 13.67 8.62
CA LYS A 95 18.69 13.41 8.10
C LYS A 95 19.75 13.90 9.10
N HIS A 96 20.82 13.11 9.25
CA HIS A 96 21.91 13.41 10.20
C HIS A 96 22.72 14.67 9.87
N THR A 97 22.67 15.15 8.63
CA THR A 97 23.47 16.31 8.23
C THR A 97 22.66 17.28 7.37
N GLU A 98 22.96 18.58 7.52
CA GLU A 98 22.39 19.65 6.68
C GLU A 98 22.62 19.39 5.17
N LYS A 99 23.77 18.82 4.80
CA LYS A 99 24.07 18.47 3.41
C LYS A 99 23.11 17.40 2.86
N GLN A 100 22.72 16.44 3.68
CA GLN A 100 21.73 15.41 3.29
C GLN A 100 20.32 16.01 3.18
N LEU A 101 19.95 16.91 4.10
CA LEU A 101 18.69 17.64 4.04
C LEU A 101 18.60 18.50 2.79
N ALA A 102 19.62 19.33 2.51
CA ALA A 102 19.66 20.20 1.34
C ALA A 102 19.51 19.39 0.03
N LYS A 103 20.14 18.22 -0.05
CA LYS A 103 19.97 17.33 -1.23
C LYS A 103 18.56 16.81 -1.40
N VAL A 104 17.85 16.48 -0.32
CA VAL A 104 16.45 16.02 -0.38
C VAL A 104 15.54 17.18 -0.72
N GLU A 105 15.82 18.38 -0.20
CA GLU A 105 15.09 19.61 -0.51
C GLU A 105 15.20 19.98 -1.99
N GLU A 106 16.43 20.01 -2.55
CA GLU A 106 16.67 20.24 -3.97
C GLU A 106 15.87 19.29 -4.85
N MET A 107 15.95 18.00 -4.54
CA MET A 107 15.18 16.96 -5.24
C MET A 107 13.67 17.19 -5.14
N ALA A 108 13.16 17.58 -3.97
CA ALA A 108 11.72 17.84 -3.77
C ALA A 108 11.26 19.07 -4.57
N VAL A 109 12.07 20.12 -4.62
CA VAL A 109 11.81 21.34 -5.41
C VAL A 109 11.77 21.02 -6.90
N GLU A 110 12.72 20.22 -7.41
CA GLU A 110 12.72 19.78 -8.80
C GLU A 110 11.45 18.97 -9.14
N ARG A 111 11.13 17.97 -8.30
CA ARG A 111 9.96 17.11 -8.50
C ARG A 111 8.62 17.83 -8.42
N ARG A 112 8.57 18.92 -7.65
CA ARG A 112 7.33 19.69 -7.47
C ARG A 112 6.81 20.32 -8.77
N VAL A 113 7.67 20.51 -9.78
CA VAL A 113 7.28 21.00 -11.11
C VAL A 113 6.24 20.04 -11.74
N ASP A 114 6.50 18.73 -11.65
CA ASP A 114 5.63 17.69 -12.23
C ASP A 114 4.66 17.10 -11.20
N ALA A 115 4.91 17.32 -9.91
CA ALA A 115 4.12 16.82 -8.80
C ALA A 115 3.76 17.95 -7.80
N PRO A 116 2.86 18.89 -8.17
CA PRO A 116 2.51 20.04 -7.33
C PRO A 116 1.92 19.64 -5.97
N MET A 117 1.46 18.41 -5.83
CA MET A 117 0.97 17.83 -4.57
C MET A 117 2.04 17.69 -3.49
N ILE A 118 3.31 17.78 -3.81
CA ILE A 118 4.40 17.92 -2.81
C ILE A 118 4.10 19.08 -1.86
N GLY A 119 3.52 20.16 -2.37
CA GLY A 119 3.14 21.34 -1.59
C GLY A 119 4.35 22.13 -1.08
N GLU A 120 4.25 22.63 0.16
CA GLU A 120 5.35 23.32 0.84
C GLU A 120 6.45 22.33 1.22
N VAL A 121 7.69 22.74 0.97
CA VAL A 121 8.90 22.03 1.43
C VAL A 121 9.74 23.00 2.24
N ARG A 122 10.11 22.62 3.48
CA ARG A 122 10.83 23.49 4.40
C ARG A 122 11.76 22.71 5.31
N ALA A 123 13.02 23.12 5.43
CA ALA A 123 13.93 22.60 6.43
C ALA A 123 13.52 23.03 7.85
N LEU A 124 13.63 22.11 8.80
CA LEU A 124 13.27 22.28 10.20
C LEU A 124 14.45 21.94 11.10
N THR A 125 14.61 22.71 12.18
CA THR A 125 15.47 22.34 13.29
C THR A 125 14.78 21.35 14.23
N PRO A 126 15.50 20.65 15.13
CA PRO A 126 14.88 19.81 16.15
C PRO A 126 13.88 20.58 17.03
N GLU A 127 14.15 21.85 17.31
CA GLU A 127 13.27 22.73 18.10
C GLU A 127 11.96 23.02 17.35
N ASP A 128 12.02 23.24 16.03
CA ASP A 128 10.82 23.39 15.21
C ASP A 128 9.92 22.14 15.24
N VAL A 129 10.54 20.96 15.20
CA VAL A 129 9.82 19.69 15.33
C VAL A 129 9.20 19.55 16.72
N ALA A 130 9.92 19.89 17.78
CA ALA A 130 9.45 19.83 19.15
C ALA A 130 8.28 20.80 19.44
N CYS A 131 8.17 21.91 18.69
CA CYS A 131 7.01 22.81 18.75
C CYS A 131 5.71 22.15 18.24
N VAL A 132 5.81 21.17 17.35
CA VAL A 132 4.66 20.47 16.76
C VAL A 132 4.41 19.13 17.47
N ILE A 133 5.48 18.42 17.82
CA ILE A 133 5.45 17.13 18.54
C ILE A 133 6.10 17.32 19.89
N PRO A 134 5.32 17.62 20.95
CA PRO A 134 5.87 17.87 22.28
C PRO A 134 6.70 16.71 22.81
N GLY A 135 7.88 17.02 23.35
CA GLY A 135 8.82 16.02 23.86
C GLY A 135 9.67 15.32 22.79
N TRP A 136 9.64 15.79 21.57
CA TRP A 136 10.58 15.32 20.52
C TRP A 136 12.02 15.57 20.94
N SER A 137 12.88 14.56 20.86
CA SER A 137 14.28 14.62 21.36
C SER A 137 15.31 14.12 20.35
N ASN A 138 14.90 13.75 19.14
CA ASN A 138 15.84 13.39 18.09
C ASN A 138 16.66 14.63 17.69
N PRO A 139 18.01 14.58 17.67
CA PRO A 139 18.86 15.71 17.36
C PRO A 139 18.96 16.04 15.87
N ASP A 140 18.43 15.17 15.00
CA ASP A 140 18.49 15.35 13.55
C ASP A 140 17.54 16.47 13.09
N GLY A 141 17.98 17.24 12.11
CA GLY A 141 17.10 18.15 11.39
C GLY A 141 16.14 17.36 10.46
N ALA A 142 15.02 17.98 10.13
CA ALA A 142 14.02 17.38 9.26
C ALA A 142 13.70 18.25 8.04
N LEU A 143 13.23 17.63 6.96
CA LEU A 143 12.57 18.31 5.86
C LEU A 143 11.07 18.07 5.98
N TYR A 144 10.31 19.14 6.07
CA TYR A 144 8.85 19.11 6.02
C TYR A 144 8.37 19.05 4.57
N CYS A 145 7.36 18.24 4.33
CA CYS A 145 6.62 18.16 3.07
C CYS A 145 5.12 18.17 3.37
N SER A 146 4.44 19.27 3.04
CA SER A 146 3.02 19.43 3.37
C SER A 146 2.10 18.47 2.62
N GLY A 147 2.53 17.97 1.47
CA GLY A 147 1.80 16.97 0.68
C GLY A 147 1.86 15.55 1.25
N GLY A 148 2.75 15.31 2.23
CA GLY A 148 2.81 14.03 2.91
C GLY A 148 1.52 13.71 3.67
N GLY A 149 1.23 12.42 3.82
CA GLY A 149 0.04 11.98 4.54
C GLY A 149 0.17 10.57 5.07
N ARG A 150 -0.88 10.14 5.73
CA ARG A 150 -1.04 8.78 6.25
C ARG A 150 -2.36 8.18 5.80
N VAL A 151 -2.41 6.87 5.78
CA VAL A 151 -3.63 6.10 5.51
C VAL A 151 -3.74 4.93 6.47
N ASP A 152 -4.90 4.71 7.05
CA ASP A 152 -5.20 3.43 7.70
C ASP A 152 -5.58 2.43 6.61
N GLY A 153 -4.64 1.51 6.31
CA GLY A 153 -4.81 0.55 5.21
C GLY A 153 -5.91 -0.49 5.48
N GLU A 154 -6.16 -0.84 6.74
CA GLU A 154 -7.23 -1.75 7.12
C GLU A 154 -8.59 -1.10 6.95
N LEU A 155 -8.76 0.13 7.45
CA LEU A 155 -9.98 0.91 7.29
C LEU A 155 -10.26 1.18 5.80
N LEU A 156 -9.24 1.56 5.03
CA LEU A 156 -9.40 1.81 3.60
C LEU A 156 -9.94 0.60 2.85
N VAL A 157 -9.34 -0.58 3.03
CA VAL A 157 -9.80 -1.82 2.37
C VAL A 157 -11.20 -2.19 2.81
N THR A 158 -11.50 -2.05 4.11
CA THR A 158 -12.84 -2.33 4.66
C THR A 158 -13.90 -1.45 3.99
N LEU A 159 -13.67 -0.14 3.94
CA LEU A 159 -14.60 0.81 3.33
C LEU A 159 -14.78 0.58 1.83
N LEU A 160 -13.70 0.31 1.09
CA LEU A 160 -13.78 0.02 -0.34
C LEU A 160 -14.61 -1.23 -0.63
N LEU A 161 -14.45 -2.30 0.16
CA LEU A 161 -15.23 -3.52 0.01
C LEU A 161 -16.69 -3.32 0.43
N GLU A 162 -16.97 -2.61 1.52
CA GLU A 162 -18.32 -2.28 1.95
C GLU A 162 -19.07 -1.46 0.89
N GLN A 163 -18.41 -0.46 0.27
CA GLN A 163 -19.02 0.29 -0.82
C GLN A 163 -19.21 -0.57 -2.08
N ALA A 164 -18.27 -1.49 -2.37
CA ALA A 164 -18.44 -2.45 -3.46
C ALA A 164 -19.66 -3.35 -3.22
N GLU A 165 -19.85 -3.87 -1.99
CA GLU A 165 -21.01 -4.69 -1.63
C GLU A 165 -22.34 -3.90 -1.71
N LYS A 166 -22.36 -2.64 -1.28
CA LYS A 166 -23.53 -1.75 -1.47
C LYS A 166 -23.89 -1.55 -2.95
N ASN A 167 -22.89 -1.59 -3.82
CA ASN A 167 -23.06 -1.54 -5.27
C ASN A 167 -23.37 -2.91 -5.90
N GLY A 168 -23.55 -3.97 -5.11
CA GLY A 168 -23.94 -5.31 -5.54
C GLY A 168 -22.80 -6.30 -5.75
N ALA A 169 -21.56 -5.96 -5.41
CA ALA A 169 -20.47 -6.94 -5.40
C ALA A 169 -20.67 -8.00 -4.30
N ARG A 170 -20.07 -9.18 -4.50
CA ARG A 170 -20.03 -10.25 -3.50
C ARG A 170 -18.62 -10.45 -3.00
N VAL A 171 -18.43 -10.49 -1.69
CA VAL A 171 -17.14 -10.75 -1.06
C VAL A 171 -17.19 -12.12 -0.37
N ALA A 172 -16.44 -13.10 -0.90
CA ALA A 172 -16.34 -14.45 -0.37
C ALA A 172 -14.98 -14.61 0.35
N ARG A 173 -15.03 -14.96 1.64
CA ARG A 173 -13.83 -15.27 2.45
C ARG A 173 -13.39 -16.70 2.22
N GLU A 174 -12.97 -17.00 0.99
CA GLU A 174 -12.66 -18.35 0.55
C GLU A 174 -11.37 -18.37 -0.28
N LYS A 175 -10.58 -19.43 -0.09
CA LYS A 175 -9.41 -19.71 -0.94
C LYS A 175 -9.89 -20.36 -2.23
N VAL A 176 -9.47 -19.81 -3.36
CA VAL A 176 -9.73 -20.36 -4.69
C VAL A 176 -8.45 -20.84 -5.34
N THR A 177 -8.60 -21.71 -6.35
CA THR A 177 -7.55 -22.07 -7.29
C THR A 177 -7.97 -21.67 -8.70
N LEU A 178 -7.05 -21.74 -9.65
CA LEU A 178 -7.30 -21.39 -11.03
C LEU A 178 -7.20 -22.63 -11.93
N GLU A 179 -7.92 -22.59 -13.06
CA GLU A 179 -7.85 -23.59 -14.11
C GLU A 179 -7.74 -22.88 -15.46
N ALA A 180 -6.82 -23.37 -16.32
CA ALA A 180 -6.70 -22.90 -17.69
C ALA A 180 -7.57 -23.76 -18.61
N VAL A 181 -8.44 -23.11 -19.39
CA VAL A 181 -9.27 -23.75 -20.42
C VAL A 181 -8.98 -23.03 -21.76
N GLY A 182 -8.08 -23.60 -22.53
CA GLY A 182 -7.52 -22.90 -23.70
C GLY A 182 -6.76 -21.66 -23.28
N GLU A 183 -7.14 -20.50 -23.76
CA GLU A 183 -6.57 -19.19 -23.40
C GLU A 183 -7.36 -18.47 -22.28
N GLU A 184 -8.40 -19.12 -21.73
CA GLU A 184 -9.19 -18.55 -20.62
C GLU A 184 -8.72 -19.08 -19.27
N VAL A 185 -8.75 -18.20 -18.28
CA VAL A 185 -8.56 -18.54 -16.87
C VAL A 185 -9.92 -18.59 -16.20
N ARG A 186 -10.19 -19.67 -15.49
CA ARG A 186 -11.40 -19.89 -14.70
C ARG A 186 -11.08 -20.03 -13.23
N VAL A 187 -12.02 -19.66 -12.38
CA VAL A 187 -11.89 -19.76 -10.92
C VAL A 187 -12.51 -21.07 -10.45
N ARG A 188 -11.76 -21.81 -9.63
CA ARG A 188 -12.24 -23.06 -9.01
C ARG A 188 -12.46 -22.82 -7.52
N LEU A 189 -13.70 -23.00 -7.08
CA LEU A 189 -14.13 -22.89 -5.70
C LEU A 189 -14.77 -24.22 -5.26
N GLY A 190 -14.25 -24.85 -4.18
CA GLY A 190 -14.82 -26.07 -3.61
C GLY A 190 -15.01 -27.24 -4.59
N GLY A 191 -14.25 -27.27 -5.69
CA GLY A 191 -14.36 -28.28 -6.75
C GLY A 191 -15.19 -27.82 -7.96
N GLU A 192 -16.01 -26.78 -7.85
CA GLU A 192 -16.77 -26.20 -8.96
C GLU A 192 -15.95 -25.18 -9.73
N VAL A 193 -16.04 -25.22 -11.06
CA VAL A 193 -15.37 -24.29 -11.98
C VAL A 193 -16.35 -23.23 -12.43
N GLN A 194 -15.99 -21.97 -12.19
CA GLN A 194 -16.79 -20.81 -12.55
C GLN A 194 -16.08 -20.00 -13.65
N ALA A 195 -16.82 -19.63 -14.69
CA ALA A 195 -16.35 -18.78 -15.76
C ALA A 195 -16.73 -17.33 -15.48
N PHE A 196 -15.75 -16.41 -15.73
CA PHE A 196 -15.92 -14.98 -15.64
C PHE A 196 -15.41 -14.33 -16.94
N ASP A 197 -16.01 -13.21 -17.32
CA ASP A 197 -15.56 -12.43 -18.49
C ASP A 197 -14.18 -11.82 -18.28
N ALA A 198 -13.81 -11.55 -17.02
CA ALA A 198 -12.46 -11.17 -16.62
C ALA A 198 -12.10 -11.71 -15.23
N VAL A 199 -10.81 -12.00 -15.00
CA VAL A 199 -10.26 -12.46 -13.72
C VAL A 199 -9.10 -11.56 -13.34
N VAL A 200 -9.19 -10.85 -12.22
CA VAL A 200 -8.16 -9.97 -11.68
C VAL A 200 -7.43 -10.68 -10.54
N LEU A 201 -6.13 -10.92 -10.71
CA LEU A 201 -5.28 -11.60 -9.75
C LEU A 201 -4.48 -10.56 -8.96
N SER A 202 -4.90 -10.28 -7.73
CA SER A 202 -4.34 -9.27 -6.83
C SER A 202 -3.95 -9.84 -5.46
N SER A 203 -3.55 -11.12 -5.44
CA SER A 203 -3.23 -11.89 -4.23
C SER A 203 -1.83 -11.60 -3.65
N GLY A 204 -1.19 -10.48 -4.03
CA GLY A 204 0.10 -10.06 -3.48
C GLY A 204 1.19 -11.12 -3.63
N ALA A 205 1.82 -11.53 -2.53
CA ALA A 205 2.89 -12.54 -2.54
C ALA A 205 2.40 -13.94 -2.93
N TRP A 206 1.11 -14.23 -2.78
CA TRP A 206 0.51 -15.54 -3.15
C TRP A 206 0.16 -15.67 -4.63
N VAL A 207 0.40 -14.65 -5.45
CA VAL A 207 0.15 -14.72 -6.91
C VAL A 207 0.91 -15.88 -7.56
N LYS A 208 2.09 -16.18 -7.06
CA LYS A 208 2.92 -17.31 -7.51
C LYS A 208 2.18 -18.66 -7.35
N GLU A 209 1.58 -18.90 -6.18
CA GLU A 209 0.81 -20.13 -5.89
C GLU A 209 -0.41 -20.30 -6.80
N LEU A 210 -1.00 -19.17 -7.27
CA LEU A 210 -2.17 -19.19 -8.14
C LEU A 210 -1.81 -19.46 -9.60
N ILE A 211 -0.70 -18.92 -10.09
CA ILE A 211 -0.39 -18.93 -11.53
C ILE A 211 0.58 -20.05 -11.92
N GLU A 212 1.51 -20.47 -11.06
CA GLU A 212 2.44 -21.57 -11.36
C GLU A 212 1.74 -22.89 -11.73
N PRO A 213 0.61 -23.28 -11.10
CA PRO A 213 -0.13 -24.48 -11.52
C PRO A 213 -0.71 -24.43 -12.94
N LEU A 214 -0.81 -23.22 -13.51
CA LEU A 214 -1.24 -23.02 -14.90
C LEU A 214 -0.08 -23.11 -15.93
N GLY A 215 1.14 -23.47 -15.47
CA GLY A 215 2.34 -23.59 -16.32
C GLY A 215 3.08 -22.27 -16.54
N TYR A 216 3.09 -21.38 -15.53
CA TYR A 216 3.85 -20.14 -15.57
C TYR A 216 4.95 -20.11 -14.52
N TYR A 217 6.04 -19.46 -14.84
CA TYR A 217 7.01 -18.95 -13.87
C TYR A 217 6.61 -17.55 -13.44
N VAL A 218 6.75 -17.23 -12.14
CA VAL A 218 6.43 -15.91 -11.59
C VAL A 218 7.58 -15.38 -10.75
N ASP A 219 8.14 -14.23 -11.11
CA ASP A 219 9.20 -13.53 -10.37
C ASP A 219 8.60 -12.70 -9.24
N VAL A 220 8.12 -13.38 -8.20
CA VAL A 220 7.62 -12.76 -6.97
C VAL A 220 8.16 -13.54 -5.78
N ARG A 221 8.62 -12.81 -4.77
CA ARG A 221 9.10 -13.35 -3.50
C ARG A 221 8.40 -12.67 -2.32
N PRO A 222 8.10 -13.41 -1.25
CA PRO A 222 7.55 -12.85 -0.02
C PRO A 222 8.64 -12.12 0.77
N GLN A 223 8.25 -11.07 1.51
CA GLN A 223 9.05 -10.43 2.53
C GLN A 223 8.15 -10.12 3.73
N LYS A 224 8.49 -10.66 4.88
CA LYS A 224 7.81 -10.36 6.13
C LYS A 224 8.10 -8.92 6.57
N GLY A 225 7.10 -8.25 7.11
CA GLY A 225 7.24 -6.94 7.74
C GLY A 225 6.38 -6.88 8.98
N GLN A 226 6.90 -6.25 10.03
CA GLN A 226 6.25 -6.12 11.32
C GLN A 226 6.29 -4.68 11.78
N LEU A 227 5.27 -4.26 12.54
CA LEU A 227 5.23 -2.98 13.22
C LEU A 227 4.50 -3.10 14.57
N ILE A 228 4.72 -2.12 15.42
CA ILE A 228 4.11 -2.03 16.76
C ILE A 228 3.01 -0.99 16.73
N GLU A 229 1.90 -1.29 17.38
CA GLU A 229 0.86 -0.32 17.72
C GLU A 229 1.00 0.10 19.17
N LEU A 230 1.07 1.40 19.39
CA LEU A 230 1.16 2.03 20.69
C LEU A 230 -0.04 2.95 20.92
N THR A 231 -0.45 3.12 22.16
CA THR A 231 -1.40 4.14 22.58
C THR A 231 -0.74 4.99 23.66
N VAL A 232 -0.58 6.28 23.39
CA VAL A 232 -0.02 7.28 24.31
C VAL A 232 -1.15 7.99 25.03
N GLU A 233 -1.09 8.05 26.35
CA GLU A 233 -1.97 8.93 27.12
C GLU A 233 -1.45 10.38 26.98
N THR A 234 -2.16 11.22 26.26
CA THR A 234 -1.77 12.61 25.99
C THR A 234 -3.01 13.49 25.90
N THR A 235 -2.85 14.77 26.22
CA THR A 235 -3.84 15.83 25.97
C THR A 235 -3.66 16.48 24.60
N GLU A 236 -2.58 16.15 23.91
CA GLU A 236 -2.27 16.68 22.59
C GLU A 236 -3.11 16.00 21.51
N ASP A 237 -3.48 16.77 20.51
CA ASP A 237 -4.19 16.25 19.33
C ASP A 237 -3.19 15.58 18.36
N THR A 238 -2.95 14.29 18.56
CA THR A 238 -2.01 13.52 17.73
C THR A 238 -2.48 13.37 16.29
N SER A 239 -3.73 13.69 15.99
CA SER A 239 -4.24 13.70 14.62
C SER A 239 -3.54 14.75 13.74
N LYS A 240 -2.99 15.80 14.32
CA LYS A 240 -2.28 16.88 13.63
C LYS A 240 -0.78 16.65 13.49
N TRP A 241 -0.24 15.61 14.12
CA TRP A 241 1.20 15.35 14.03
C TRP A 241 1.53 14.77 12.66
N PRO A 242 2.57 15.30 11.98
CA PRO A 242 3.04 14.76 10.72
C PRO A 242 3.62 13.35 10.87
N VAL A 243 3.66 12.63 9.76
CA VAL A 243 4.40 11.37 9.68
C VAL A 243 5.88 11.63 9.85
N CYS A 244 6.57 10.92 10.75
CA CYS A 244 8.00 11.06 11.02
C CYS A 244 8.77 9.90 10.38
N MET A 245 9.46 10.17 9.27
CA MET A 245 10.32 9.23 8.57
C MET A 245 11.75 9.41 9.07
N LEU A 246 12.18 8.57 10.03
CA LEU A 246 13.48 8.70 10.68
C LEU A 246 14.63 8.36 9.72
N HIS A 247 15.83 8.67 10.14
CA HIS A 247 17.01 8.21 9.41
C HIS A 247 17.24 6.73 9.71
N GLY A 248 16.97 5.87 8.75
CA GLY A 248 17.04 4.41 8.93
C GLY A 248 15.83 3.72 8.33
N GLU A 249 15.36 2.67 9.00
CA GLU A 249 14.23 1.86 8.55
C GLU A 249 12.96 2.07 9.37
N ILE A 250 13.03 2.88 10.43
CA ILE A 250 11.95 3.06 11.38
C ILE A 250 11.27 4.39 11.16
N ASP A 251 9.95 4.36 11.12
CA ASP A 251 9.09 5.50 11.03
C ASP A 251 8.16 5.54 12.26
N ILE A 252 7.78 6.76 12.66
CA ILE A 252 6.77 7.00 13.71
C ILE A 252 5.57 7.65 13.03
N LEU A 253 4.42 6.97 13.09
CA LEU A 253 3.20 7.43 12.46
C LEU A 253 2.13 7.70 13.50
N PRO A 254 1.90 8.96 13.83
CA PRO A 254 0.79 9.36 14.68
C PRO A 254 -0.56 9.22 13.96
N PHE A 255 -1.58 8.79 14.70
CA PHE A 255 -2.99 8.74 14.32
C PHE A 255 -3.83 9.45 15.40
N PRO A 256 -5.12 9.69 15.18
CA PRO A 256 -6.00 10.24 16.20
C PRO A 256 -5.98 9.43 17.52
N ASP A 257 -6.41 10.05 18.61
CA ASP A 257 -6.61 9.44 19.92
C ASP A 257 -5.36 8.81 20.55
N GLY A 258 -4.18 9.40 20.27
CA GLY A 258 -2.92 8.91 20.83
C GLY A 258 -2.41 7.60 20.22
N LYS A 259 -3.04 7.08 19.18
CA LYS A 259 -2.56 5.89 18.47
C LYS A 259 -1.29 6.23 17.68
N ILE A 260 -0.22 5.47 17.88
CA ILE A 260 1.06 5.64 17.19
C ILE A 260 1.52 4.29 16.66
N LEU A 261 1.84 4.23 15.38
CA LEU A 261 2.49 3.08 14.76
C LEU A 261 3.99 3.33 14.71
N VAL A 262 4.76 2.29 15.02
CA VAL A 262 6.23 2.29 14.91
C VAL A 262 6.64 1.11 14.03
N GLY A 263 7.35 1.37 12.94
CA GLY A 263 7.76 0.33 12.00
C GLY A 263 8.33 0.86 10.69
N ALA A 264 8.75 -0.03 9.83
CA ALA A 264 8.49 -1.46 9.89
C ALA A 264 9.75 -2.26 9.53
N THR A 265 9.83 -3.52 10.00
CA THR A 265 10.92 -4.43 9.64
C THR A 265 10.91 -4.83 8.16
N HIS A 266 12.06 -5.34 7.67
CA HIS A 266 12.26 -5.88 6.32
C HIS A 266 12.97 -7.25 6.40
N GLU A 267 12.18 -8.33 6.47
CA GLU A 267 12.70 -9.68 6.71
C GLU A 267 12.60 -10.53 5.45
N ASN A 268 13.73 -10.72 4.77
CA ASN A 268 13.78 -11.34 3.44
C ASN A 268 13.79 -12.88 3.46
N THR A 269 14.07 -13.51 4.61
CA THR A 269 14.28 -14.96 4.73
C THR A 269 13.13 -15.69 5.42
N GLN A 270 12.15 -14.97 5.94
CA GLN A 270 11.06 -15.52 6.75
C GLN A 270 9.87 -16.03 5.92
N GLY A 271 9.89 -15.82 4.60
CA GLY A 271 8.84 -16.31 3.71
C GLY A 271 7.45 -15.79 4.09
N PHE A 272 6.54 -16.71 4.36
CA PHE A 272 5.15 -16.44 4.76
C PHE A 272 4.91 -16.56 6.27
N ASP A 273 5.98 -16.58 7.08
CA ASP A 273 5.84 -16.61 8.53
C ASP A 273 5.17 -15.33 9.05
N LEU A 274 4.13 -15.50 9.87
CA LEU A 274 3.36 -14.40 10.47
C LEU A 274 3.55 -14.33 12.00
N VAL A 275 4.47 -15.11 12.57
CA VAL A 275 4.77 -15.06 14.00
C VAL A 275 5.59 -13.79 14.29
N PRO A 276 5.18 -12.94 15.26
CA PRO A 276 5.96 -11.77 15.64
C PRO A 276 7.36 -12.15 16.15
N ASP A 277 8.37 -11.37 15.76
CA ASP A 277 9.72 -11.44 16.31
C ASP A 277 9.90 -10.35 17.37
N GLU A 278 9.83 -10.76 18.63
CA GLU A 278 9.86 -9.81 19.75
C GLU A 278 11.22 -9.10 19.90
N GLU A 279 12.32 -9.69 19.47
CA GLU A 279 13.66 -9.05 19.54
C GLU A 279 13.71 -7.88 18.54
N LEU A 280 13.29 -8.09 17.31
CA LEU A 280 13.22 -7.02 16.30
C LEU A 280 12.22 -5.93 16.70
N LEU A 281 11.05 -6.31 17.21
CA LEU A 281 10.03 -5.36 17.68
C LEU A 281 10.55 -4.50 18.84
N ASN A 282 11.24 -5.09 19.80
CA ASN A 282 11.81 -4.34 20.93
C ASN A 282 12.93 -3.39 20.47
N GLY A 283 13.78 -3.79 19.52
CA GLY A 283 14.79 -2.92 18.93
C GLY A 283 14.17 -1.68 18.27
N MET A 284 13.13 -1.87 17.45
CA MET A 284 12.38 -0.75 16.86
C MET A 284 11.75 0.18 17.90
N TYR A 285 11.16 -0.41 18.93
CA TYR A 285 10.56 0.37 20.02
C TYR A 285 11.58 1.24 20.75
N GLU A 286 12.76 0.69 21.07
CA GLU A 286 13.83 1.44 21.73
C GLU A 286 14.34 2.60 20.87
N GLU A 287 14.50 2.39 19.56
CA GLU A 287 14.90 3.44 18.62
C GLU A 287 13.84 4.54 18.51
N ALA A 288 12.55 4.19 18.44
CA ALA A 288 11.47 5.17 18.46
C ALA A 288 11.42 5.95 19.77
N CYS A 289 11.64 5.29 20.92
CA CYS A 289 11.71 5.92 22.23
C CYS A 289 12.91 6.89 22.38
N ALA A 290 13.98 6.67 21.63
CA ALA A 290 15.10 7.62 21.60
C ALA A 290 14.70 8.95 20.92
N SER A 291 13.83 8.89 19.91
CA SER A 291 13.31 10.07 19.21
C SER A 291 12.13 10.74 19.92
N LEU A 292 11.23 9.94 20.50
CA LEU A 292 10.04 10.41 21.23
C LEU A 292 9.92 9.69 22.58
N PRO A 293 10.56 10.20 23.66
CA PRO A 293 10.62 9.54 24.97
C PRO A 293 9.28 9.26 25.64
N SER A 294 8.22 9.98 25.29
CA SER A 294 6.87 9.73 25.79
C SER A 294 6.35 8.33 25.43
N LEU A 295 6.88 7.72 24.37
CA LEU A 295 6.55 6.34 23.99
C LEU A 295 6.92 5.30 25.04
N LYS A 296 7.88 5.59 25.95
CA LYS A 296 8.24 4.69 27.06
C LYS A 296 7.07 4.41 28.00
N ASN A 297 6.12 5.35 28.08
CA ASN A 297 4.93 5.24 28.92
C ASN A 297 3.70 4.79 28.11
N ALA A 298 3.86 4.57 26.80
CA ALA A 298 2.77 4.14 25.94
C ALA A 298 2.38 2.69 26.22
N LYS A 299 1.07 2.41 26.13
CA LYS A 299 0.58 1.04 26.15
C LYS A 299 0.80 0.41 24.78
N ARG A 300 1.49 -0.73 24.72
CA ARG A 300 1.53 -1.55 23.50
C ARG A 300 0.14 -2.16 23.29
N SER A 301 -0.57 -1.67 22.29
CA SER A 301 -1.96 -2.07 21.99
C SER A 301 -2.03 -3.21 20.97
N GLY A 302 -0.96 -3.41 20.16
CA GLY A 302 -0.94 -4.49 19.19
C GLY A 302 0.40 -4.64 18.45
N VAL A 303 0.46 -5.65 17.62
CA VAL A 303 1.51 -5.90 16.63
C VAL A 303 0.83 -6.26 15.31
N ARG A 304 1.33 -5.70 14.21
CA ARG A 304 0.90 -6.10 12.88
C ARG A 304 2.02 -6.85 12.18
N VAL A 305 1.67 -7.96 11.55
CA VAL A 305 2.60 -8.75 10.72
C VAL A 305 1.96 -8.99 9.37
N GLY A 306 2.70 -8.72 8.29
CA GLY A 306 2.20 -8.92 6.94
C GLY A 306 3.28 -9.37 5.98
N THR A 307 2.87 -9.92 4.83
CA THR A 307 3.78 -10.41 3.79
C THR A 307 3.73 -9.50 2.58
N ARG A 308 4.81 -8.72 2.37
CA ARG A 308 4.99 -7.92 1.15
C ARG A 308 5.36 -8.83 -0.02
N ALA A 309 5.03 -8.39 -1.23
CA ALA A 309 5.41 -9.02 -2.47
C ALA A 309 6.50 -8.20 -3.17
N TYR A 310 7.64 -8.82 -3.50
CA TYR A 310 8.74 -8.18 -4.22
C TYR A 310 9.10 -8.94 -5.49
N THR A 311 9.42 -8.20 -6.55
CA THR A 311 10.10 -8.66 -7.76
C THR A 311 11.62 -8.60 -7.59
N SER A 312 12.36 -9.22 -8.48
CA SER A 312 13.83 -9.22 -8.42
C SER A 312 14.46 -7.83 -8.55
N ASP A 313 13.82 -6.90 -9.25
CA ASP A 313 14.25 -5.51 -9.47
C ASP A 313 13.49 -4.47 -8.63
N PHE A 314 12.57 -4.94 -7.76
CA PHE A 314 11.72 -4.10 -6.90
C PHE A 314 10.75 -3.17 -7.64
N LEU A 315 10.45 -3.41 -8.92
CA LEU A 315 9.42 -2.69 -9.66
C LEU A 315 8.11 -3.49 -9.63
N PRO A 316 6.98 -2.87 -9.27
CA PRO A 316 5.65 -3.49 -9.40
C PRO A 316 5.34 -3.81 -10.87
N PHE A 317 4.53 -4.85 -11.09
CA PHE A 317 3.96 -5.13 -12.39
C PHE A 317 2.44 -5.27 -12.31
N PHE A 318 1.76 -4.90 -13.40
CA PHE A 318 0.33 -5.08 -13.56
C PHE A 318 -0.08 -5.02 -15.04
N GLY A 319 -1.16 -5.71 -15.36
CA GLY A 319 -1.70 -5.82 -16.72
C GLY A 319 -2.18 -7.22 -17.07
N GLU A 320 -2.25 -7.53 -18.35
CA GLU A 320 -2.69 -8.82 -18.85
C GLU A 320 -1.71 -9.94 -18.53
N VAL A 321 -2.23 -11.09 -18.09
CA VAL A 321 -1.41 -12.30 -17.93
C VAL A 321 -1.03 -12.81 -19.34
N PRO A 322 0.26 -13.04 -19.61
CA PRO A 322 0.71 -13.49 -20.93
C PRO A 322 -0.04 -14.73 -21.45
N SER A 323 -0.41 -14.74 -22.71
CA SER A 323 -1.10 -15.87 -23.35
C SER A 323 -2.47 -16.22 -22.76
N THR A 324 -3.14 -15.27 -22.11
CA THR A 324 -4.54 -15.39 -21.69
C THR A 324 -5.39 -14.29 -22.34
N LYS A 325 -6.70 -14.50 -22.39
CA LYS A 325 -7.65 -13.55 -22.98
C LYS A 325 -8.46 -12.76 -21.95
N ASN A 326 -8.54 -13.27 -20.72
CA ASN A 326 -9.43 -12.73 -19.70
C ASN A 326 -8.78 -12.53 -18.35
N ALA A 327 -7.47 -12.77 -18.21
CA ALA A 327 -6.80 -12.66 -16.92
C ALA A 327 -5.89 -11.44 -16.84
N PHE A 328 -6.00 -10.73 -15.72
CA PHE A 328 -5.17 -9.58 -15.37
C PHE A 328 -4.47 -9.87 -14.05
N VAL A 329 -3.29 -9.33 -13.84
CA VAL A 329 -2.50 -9.58 -12.63
C VAL A 329 -1.81 -8.32 -12.15
N ALA A 330 -1.65 -8.18 -10.84
CA ALA A 330 -0.72 -7.23 -10.23
C ALA A 330 -0.01 -7.85 -9.05
N SER A 331 1.28 -7.59 -8.95
CA SER A 331 2.11 -7.94 -7.78
C SER A 331 3.41 -7.14 -7.73
N GLY A 332 4.28 -7.47 -6.78
CA GLY A 332 5.59 -6.84 -6.65
C GLY A 332 5.60 -5.45 -6.03
N LEU A 333 4.49 -5.00 -5.40
CA LEU A 333 4.35 -3.63 -4.90
C LEU A 333 5.28 -3.28 -3.71
N GLY A 334 5.80 -4.28 -3.02
CA GLY A 334 6.76 -4.12 -1.93
C GLY A 334 6.26 -3.20 -0.81
N SER A 335 7.15 -2.36 -0.29
CA SER A 335 6.84 -1.38 0.76
C SER A 335 5.99 -0.19 0.27
N SER A 336 5.87 0.03 -1.05
CA SER A 336 5.05 1.09 -1.63
C SER A 336 3.63 0.65 -1.99
N GLY A 337 3.20 -0.51 -1.49
CA GLY A 337 1.93 -1.12 -1.86
C GLY A 337 0.71 -0.25 -1.59
N LEU A 338 0.61 0.40 -0.43
CA LEU A 338 -0.47 1.34 -0.15
C LEU A 338 -0.42 2.55 -1.08
N THR A 339 0.76 3.12 -1.32
CA THR A 339 0.91 4.30 -2.17
C THR A 339 0.51 4.04 -3.61
N SER A 340 0.99 2.94 -4.23
CA SER A 340 0.75 2.64 -5.65
C SER A 340 -0.51 1.80 -5.90
N GLY A 341 -0.93 1.01 -4.92
CA GLY A 341 -1.95 -0.02 -5.09
C GLY A 341 -3.34 0.51 -5.41
N VAL A 342 -3.71 1.69 -4.91
CA VAL A 342 -4.98 2.35 -5.24
C VAL A 342 -5.05 2.70 -6.73
N TRP A 343 -3.95 3.20 -7.31
CA TRP A 343 -3.88 3.51 -8.73
C TRP A 343 -3.81 2.26 -9.60
N ILE A 344 -3.03 1.26 -9.20
CA ILE A 344 -2.97 -0.04 -9.88
C ILE A 344 -4.34 -0.71 -9.88
N GLY A 345 -5.09 -0.65 -8.78
CA GLY A 345 -6.46 -1.17 -8.68
C GLY A 345 -7.42 -0.48 -9.64
N GLU A 346 -7.34 0.84 -9.77
CA GLU A 346 -8.10 1.63 -10.76
C GLU A 346 -7.72 1.21 -12.19
N CYS A 347 -6.40 1.07 -12.49
CA CYS A 347 -5.95 0.64 -13.80
C CYS A 347 -6.50 -0.76 -14.17
N LEU A 348 -6.40 -1.72 -13.26
CA LEU A 348 -6.93 -3.07 -13.47
C LEU A 348 -8.46 -3.10 -13.62
N ALA A 349 -9.16 -2.24 -12.87
CA ALA A 349 -10.61 -2.10 -13.03
C ALA A 349 -10.96 -1.62 -14.45
N ARG A 350 -10.26 -0.62 -14.97
CA ARG A 350 -10.46 -0.15 -16.35
C ARG A 350 -10.14 -1.23 -17.38
N MET A 351 -9.00 -1.91 -17.26
CA MET A 351 -8.62 -3.01 -18.15
C MET A 351 -9.68 -4.12 -18.12
N ALA A 352 -10.12 -4.55 -16.94
CA ALA A 352 -11.15 -5.57 -16.79
C ALA A 352 -12.52 -5.11 -17.33
N ALA A 353 -12.82 -3.82 -17.30
CA ALA A 353 -14.02 -3.24 -17.93
C ALA A 353 -13.89 -3.16 -19.47
N GLY A 354 -12.68 -3.21 -20.03
CA GLY A 354 -12.39 -2.98 -21.46
C GLY A 354 -12.24 -1.49 -21.80
N GLU A 355 -11.83 -0.68 -20.83
CA GLU A 355 -11.60 0.77 -20.96
C GLU A 355 -10.11 1.08 -21.10
N GLU A 356 -9.80 2.22 -21.72
CA GLU A 356 -8.43 2.72 -21.79
C GLU A 356 -7.94 3.20 -20.42
N VAL A 357 -6.66 2.93 -20.16
CA VAL A 357 -6.00 3.26 -18.88
C VAL A 357 -5.29 4.58 -19.05
N GLY A 358 -5.49 5.58 -19.50
CA GLY A 358 -4.82 6.90 -19.58
C GLY A 358 -3.43 7.07 -18.92
N PHE A 359 -2.69 5.97 -18.74
CA PHE A 359 -1.38 5.84 -18.12
C PHE A 359 -0.54 4.85 -18.91
N SER A 360 0.75 5.15 -19.12
CA SER A 360 1.68 4.26 -19.84
C SER A 360 2.01 3.04 -18.98
N VAL A 361 1.49 1.89 -19.38
CA VAL A 361 1.62 0.62 -18.61
C VAL A 361 2.75 -0.28 -19.11
N GLU A 362 3.36 0.03 -20.26
CA GLU A 362 4.34 -0.83 -20.94
C GLU A 362 5.55 -1.17 -20.08
N LYS A 363 5.95 -0.24 -19.18
CA LYS A 363 7.08 -0.42 -18.28
C LYS A 363 6.77 -1.38 -17.10
N TYR A 364 5.49 -1.57 -16.81
CA TYR A 364 5.01 -2.40 -15.68
C TYR A 364 4.38 -3.71 -16.18
N THR A 365 4.61 -4.05 -17.44
CA THR A 365 3.98 -5.22 -18.06
C THR A 365 4.32 -6.53 -17.34
N PRO A 366 3.31 -7.41 -17.10
CA PRO A 366 3.55 -8.73 -16.53
C PRO A 366 4.52 -9.61 -17.34
N GLN A 367 4.68 -9.40 -18.66
CA GLN A 367 5.60 -10.17 -19.50
C GLN A 367 7.05 -10.20 -18.98
N ASN A 368 7.47 -9.20 -18.24
CA ASN A 368 8.81 -9.15 -17.64
C ASN A 368 8.95 -10.09 -16.44
N TYR A 369 7.86 -10.44 -15.77
CA TYR A 369 7.85 -11.16 -14.47
C TYR A 369 7.05 -12.46 -14.50
N VAL A 370 6.14 -12.61 -15.46
CA VAL A 370 5.27 -13.79 -15.64
C VAL A 370 5.52 -14.35 -17.03
N ARG A 371 6.00 -15.57 -17.14
CA ARG A 371 6.30 -16.22 -18.42
C ARG A 371 5.79 -17.65 -18.43
N LYS A 372 5.21 -18.08 -19.53
CA LYS A 372 4.80 -19.48 -19.71
C LYS A 372 6.04 -20.38 -19.79
N VAL A 373 6.03 -21.52 -19.09
CA VAL A 373 7.12 -22.50 -19.02
C VAL A 373 6.88 -23.63 -20.00
#